data_bc39c5568cf6e5de3ac2e69f374c8f57
#
_entry.id   bc39c5568cf6e5de3ac2e69f374c8f57
#
_cell.length_a   1.000
_cell.length_b   1.000
_cell.length_c   1.000
_cell.angle_alpha   90.00
_cell.angle_beta   90.00
_cell.angle_gamma   90.00
#
_symmetry.space_group_name_H-M   'P 1'
#
loop_
_entity.id
_entity.type
_entity.pdbx_description
1 polymer ?
#
loop_
_entity_poly.entity_id
_entity_poly.type
_entity_poly.pdbx_seq_one_letter_code
_entity_poly.pdbx_strand_id
1 'polypeptide(L)'
;MVASSEAGAAVYSPLTLKLYDAWVLGISNRFAWLCPTRDVLQPFFDRNVGPRHLDVGVGTGYYLAHAGLPDTTHVTLLDLNPSSLQAAKQRFGRADTQTLQHDVFLPLPAEQSGRYDSISLFYLLHCLPGTLADKAEVFANLKPCLKADGVLFGATILGDAAAHNGFGRKLMEVYNKKGIFGNRSDTVEALREALTMHFADVHIEVVGKVALFSGRKPVR
;
A
#
# COMPACT_ATOMS: atom_id res chain seq x y z
N MET A 1 -19.77 -11.07 9.32
CA MET A 1 -18.53 -11.18 10.10
C MET A 1 -17.53 -10.27 9.43
N VAL A 2 -17.09 -9.22 10.12
CA VAL A 2 -16.08 -8.29 9.60
C VAL A 2 -14.76 -9.06 9.55
N ALA A 3 -14.14 -9.15 8.37
CA ALA A 3 -12.83 -9.75 8.22
C ALA A 3 -11.82 -8.86 8.97
N SER A 4 -11.10 -9.39 9.97
CA SER A 4 -10.11 -8.63 10.71
C SER A 4 -8.76 -8.74 9.99
N SER A 5 -8.05 -7.62 9.88
CA SER A 5 -6.70 -7.53 9.30
C SER A 5 -5.59 -8.03 10.25
N GLU A 6 -5.96 -8.57 11.42
CA GLU A 6 -5.02 -9.01 12.48
C GLU A 6 -4.06 -10.13 12.06
N ALA A 7 -4.47 -11.02 11.14
CA ALA A 7 -3.63 -12.15 10.73
C ALA A 7 -2.37 -11.72 9.95
N GLY A 8 -2.44 -10.61 9.19
CA GLY A 8 -1.29 -10.04 8.49
C GLY A 8 -0.35 -9.21 9.38
N ALA A 9 -0.89 -8.65 10.48
CA ALA A 9 -0.17 -7.76 11.37
C ALA A 9 0.78 -8.49 12.37
N ALA A 10 0.56 -9.78 12.64
CA ALA A 10 1.23 -10.52 13.72
C ALA A 10 2.71 -10.91 13.45
N VAL A 11 3.25 -10.70 12.24
CA VAL A 11 4.55 -11.27 11.79
C VAL A 11 5.74 -10.32 12.00
N TYR A 12 5.57 -9.10 12.49
CA TYR A 12 6.59 -8.05 12.43
C TYR A 12 7.32 -7.78 13.76
N SER A 13 8.46 -8.46 13.99
CA SER A 13 9.49 -8.01 14.95
C SER A 13 10.51 -7.09 14.25
N PRO A 14 11.27 -6.23 14.95
CA PRO A 14 12.28 -5.34 14.34
C PRO A 14 13.36 -6.06 13.52
N LEU A 15 13.72 -7.29 13.89
CA LEU A 15 14.68 -8.11 13.15
C LEU A 15 14.05 -8.69 11.88
N THR A 16 12.79 -9.11 11.97
CA THR A 16 12.01 -9.62 10.83
C THR A 16 11.81 -8.54 9.78
N LEU A 17 11.64 -7.27 10.18
CA LEU A 17 11.45 -6.13 9.27
C LEU A 17 12.71 -5.87 8.41
N LYS A 18 13.93 -5.98 8.95
CA LYS A 18 15.19 -5.82 8.17
C LYS A 18 15.41 -6.94 7.16
N LEU A 19 15.12 -8.18 7.56
CA LEU A 19 15.19 -9.34 6.66
C LEU A 19 14.07 -9.30 5.61
N TYR A 20 12.93 -8.75 5.97
CA TYR A 20 11.78 -8.53 5.08
C TYR A 20 12.16 -7.64 3.88
N ASP A 21 12.85 -6.52 4.10
CA ASP A 21 13.25 -5.63 3.00
C ASP A 21 14.16 -6.33 1.98
N ALA A 22 15.19 -7.02 2.45
CA ALA A 22 16.11 -7.72 1.56
C ALA A 22 15.41 -8.82 0.76
N TRP A 23 14.49 -9.54 1.41
CA TRP A 23 13.74 -10.63 0.79
C TRP A 23 12.60 -10.11 -0.10
N VAL A 24 11.71 -9.28 0.44
CA VAL A 24 10.49 -8.83 -0.28
C VAL A 24 10.84 -7.77 -1.32
N LEU A 25 11.51 -6.69 -0.90
CA LEU A 25 11.77 -5.56 -1.79
C LEU A 25 12.98 -5.80 -2.71
N GLY A 26 13.92 -6.67 -2.32
CA GLY A 26 15.06 -7.04 -3.13
C GLY A 26 14.78 -8.24 -4.04
N ILE A 27 14.72 -9.44 -3.44
CA ILE A 27 14.68 -10.71 -4.19
C ILE A 27 13.30 -10.97 -4.79
N SER A 28 12.23 -10.88 -4.00
CA SER A 28 10.89 -11.23 -4.48
C SER A 28 10.41 -10.27 -5.55
N ASN A 29 10.62 -8.95 -5.38
CA ASN A 29 10.22 -7.96 -6.38
C ASN A 29 10.94 -8.15 -7.71
N ARG A 30 12.23 -8.46 -7.68
CA ARG A 30 13.02 -8.61 -8.88
C ARG A 30 12.74 -9.92 -9.63
N PHE A 31 12.60 -11.04 -8.92
CA PHE A 31 12.59 -12.37 -9.52
C PHE A 31 11.23 -13.08 -9.50
N ALA A 32 10.39 -12.83 -8.50
CA ALA A 32 9.04 -13.40 -8.44
C ALA A 32 8.02 -12.48 -9.10
N TRP A 33 8.00 -11.21 -8.72
CA TRP A 33 7.01 -10.25 -9.20
C TRP A 33 7.45 -9.50 -10.46
N LEU A 34 8.73 -9.57 -10.84
CA LEU A 34 9.30 -8.91 -12.02
C LEU A 34 9.04 -7.40 -12.04
N CYS A 35 9.03 -6.78 -10.87
CA CYS A 35 8.80 -5.35 -10.64
C CYS A 35 9.88 -4.81 -9.68
N PRO A 36 11.07 -4.42 -10.19
CA PRO A 36 12.19 -4.00 -9.35
C PRO A 36 11.87 -2.76 -8.52
N THR A 37 12.16 -2.81 -7.22
CA THR A 37 11.85 -1.73 -6.28
C THR A 37 12.51 -0.41 -6.68
N ARG A 38 13.83 -0.42 -6.95
CA ARG A 38 14.60 0.79 -7.21
C ARG A 38 14.28 1.44 -8.55
N ASP A 39 14.00 0.61 -9.56
CA ASP A 39 13.86 1.07 -10.95
C ASP A 39 12.40 1.42 -11.31
N VAL A 40 11.42 0.86 -10.55
CA VAL A 40 10.00 0.99 -10.86
C VAL A 40 9.21 1.55 -9.68
N LEU A 41 9.20 0.85 -8.54
CA LEU A 41 8.33 1.19 -7.42
C LEU A 41 8.73 2.50 -6.73
N GLN A 42 10.02 2.69 -6.45
CA GLN A 42 10.51 3.91 -5.81
C GLN A 42 10.26 5.16 -6.69
N PRO A 43 10.63 5.18 -8.00
CA PRO A 43 10.29 6.31 -8.87
C PRO A 43 8.79 6.57 -8.99
N PHE A 44 7.96 5.53 -8.94
CA PHE A 44 6.50 5.69 -8.91
C PHE A 44 6.03 6.34 -7.61
N PHE A 45 6.59 5.95 -6.48
CA PHE A 45 6.34 6.57 -5.18
C PHE A 45 6.73 8.04 -5.20
N ASP A 46 7.98 8.35 -5.57
CA ASP A 46 8.57 9.69 -5.50
C ASP A 46 7.77 10.73 -6.29
N ARG A 47 7.29 10.37 -7.49
CA ARG A 47 6.55 11.32 -8.35
C ARG A 47 5.12 11.60 -7.91
N ASN A 48 4.58 10.83 -6.96
CA ASN A 48 3.19 10.97 -6.50
C ASN A 48 3.08 11.53 -5.08
N VAL A 49 4.17 11.58 -4.30
CA VAL A 49 4.14 12.14 -2.94
C VAL A 49 3.98 13.66 -2.99
N GLY A 50 2.95 14.16 -2.30
CA GLY A 50 2.68 15.59 -2.15
C GLY A 50 3.14 16.14 -0.79
N PRO A 51 2.98 17.46 -0.57
CA PRO A 51 3.47 18.16 0.64
C PRO A 51 2.87 17.66 1.96
N ARG A 52 1.61 17.20 1.94
CA ARG A 52 0.98 16.53 3.09
C ARG A 52 0.61 15.12 2.66
N HIS A 53 1.34 14.16 3.18
CA HIS A 53 1.30 12.76 2.76
C HIS A 53 0.79 11.83 3.86
N LEU A 54 -0.11 10.91 3.50
CA LEU A 54 -0.53 9.79 4.34
C LEU A 54 -0.01 8.49 3.72
N ASP A 55 0.86 7.79 4.46
CA ASP A 55 1.35 6.47 4.06
C ASP A 55 0.58 5.39 4.82
N VAL A 56 -0.11 4.52 4.09
CA VAL A 56 -1.06 3.52 4.62
C VAL A 56 -0.51 2.12 4.43
N GLY A 57 -0.44 1.35 5.53
CA GLY A 57 0.20 0.03 5.54
C GLY A 57 1.72 0.17 5.42
N VAL A 58 2.30 0.96 6.31
CA VAL A 58 3.67 1.49 6.20
C VAL A 58 4.78 0.43 6.20
N GLY A 59 4.50 -0.78 6.72
CA GLY A 59 5.48 -1.85 6.82
C GLY A 59 6.78 -1.40 7.51
N THR A 60 7.88 -1.41 6.76
CA THR A 60 9.20 -0.97 7.27
C THR A 60 9.50 0.51 7.03
N GLY A 61 8.63 1.27 6.38
CA GLY A 61 8.87 2.67 5.98
C GLY A 61 9.92 2.83 4.88
N TYR A 62 10.14 1.79 4.07
CA TYR A 62 11.19 1.77 3.04
C TYR A 62 11.07 2.93 2.06
N TYR A 63 9.91 3.09 1.45
CA TYR A 63 9.71 4.08 0.37
C TYR A 63 9.92 5.51 0.86
N LEU A 64 9.35 5.86 2.02
CA LEU A 64 9.53 7.18 2.63
C LEU A 64 11.00 7.47 2.95
N ALA A 65 11.73 6.51 3.50
CA ALA A 65 13.13 6.68 3.87
C ALA A 65 14.07 6.87 2.66
N HIS A 66 13.63 6.47 1.47
CA HIS A 66 14.41 6.57 0.22
C HIS A 66 13.88 7.64 -0.75
N ALA A 67 12.76 8.30 -0.44
CA ALA A 67 12.10 9.24 -1.33
C ALA A 67 12.76 10.64 -1.41
N GLY A 68 13.76 10.95 -0.61
CA GLY A 68 14.42 12.27 -0.67
C GLY A 68 13.47 13.46 -0.49
N LEU A 69 12.43 13.30 0.33
CA LEU A 69 11.37 14.30 0.49
C LEU A 69 11.90 15.61 1.10
N PRO A 70 11.44 16.77 0.64
CA PRO A 70 11.74 18.07 1.26
C PRO A 70 11.40 18.08 2.76
N ASP A 71 12.13 18.84 3.55
CA ASP A 71 11.86 18.97 5.00
C ASP A 71 10.50 19.57 5.31
N THR A 72 9.91 20.29 4.36
CA THR A 72 8.56 20.85 4.44
C THR A 72 7.44 19.82 4.21
N THR A 73 7.77 18.59 3.84
CA THR A 73 6.79 17.53 3.66
C THR A 73 6.32 17.00 5.00
N HIS A 74 5.03 17.13 5.28
CA HIS A 74 4.41 16.57 6.48
C HIS A 74 3.92 15.15 6.20
N VAL A 75 4.36 14.19 7.01
CA VAL A 75 4.03 12.78 6.85
C VAL A 75 3.21 12.27 8.03
N THR A 76 2.11 11.58 7.73
CA THR A 76 1.35 10.77 8.68
C THR A 76 1.48 9.30 8.26
N LEU A 77 1.83 8.45 9.20
CA LEU A 77 1.91 7.00 9.03
C LEU A 77 0.65 6.35 9.57
N LEU A 78 0.00 5.49 8.78
CA LEU A 78 -1.16 4.72 9.20
C LEU A 78 -0.88 3.23 9.05
N ASP A 79 -1.05 2.49 10.13
CA ASP A 79 -0.96 1.02 10.13
C ASP A 79 -1.78 0.47 11.30
N LEU A 80 -2.26 -0.76 11.17
CA LEU A 80 -2.91 -1.46 12.28
C LEU A 80 -1.90 -1.90 13.33
N ASN A 81 -0.66 -2.23 12.91
CA ASN A 81 0.39 -2.76 13.75
C ASN A 81 1.26 -1.62 14.34
N PRO A 82 1.25 -1.41 15.67
CA PRO A 82 2.06 -0.37 16.30
C PRO A 82 3.57 -0.59 16.13
N SER A 83 4.02 -1.84 15.96
CA SER A 83 5.45 -2.13 15.71
C SER A 83 5.89 -1.65 14.32
N SER A 84 5.02 -1.76 13.30
CA SER A 84 5.25 -1.20 11.97
C SER A 84 5.34 0.33 12.03
N LEU A 85 4.42 0.98 12.73
CA LEU A 85 4.44 2.44 12.92
C LEU A 85 5.73 2.92 13.56
N GLN A 86 6.16 2.24 14.63
CA GLN A 86 7.41 2.57 15.33
C GLN A 86 8.63 2.38 14.42
N ALA A 87 8.72 1.26 13.73
CA ALA A 87 9.83 0.95 12.83
C ALA A 87 9.90 1.94 11.66
N ALA A 88 8.77 2.24 11.01
CA ALA A 88 8.71 3.19 9.91
C ALA A 88 9.07 4.61 10.36
N LYS A 89 8.57 5.07 11.52
CA LYS A 89 8.91 6.37 12.10
C LYS A 89 10.39 6.50 12.40
N GLN A 90 10.99 5.48 13.03
CA GLN A 90 12.42 5.45 13.33
C GLN A 90 13.26 5.48 12.05
N ARG A 91 12.85 4.73 11.02
CA ARG A 91 13.57 4.67 9.75
C ARG A 91 13.49 5.96 8.97
N PHE A 92 12.31 6.58 8.91
CA PHE A 92 12.10 7.87 8.25
C PHE A 92 12.87 9.00 8.95
N GLY A 93 13.01 8.92 10.29
CA GLY A 93 13.93 9.74 11.07
C GLY A 93 13.50 11.19 11.27
N ARG A 94 12.27 11.58 10.91
CA ARG A 94 11.76 12.94 11.13
C ARG A 94 10.92 13.01 12.40
N ALA A 95 11.25 13.95 13.29
CA ALA A 95 10.61 14.09 14.59
C ALA A 95 9.12 14.47 14.51
N ASP A 96 8.73 15.27 13.51
CA ASP A 96 7.38 15.75 13.28
C ASP A 96 6.44 14.73 12.60
N THR A 97 6.95 13.52 12.30
CA THR A 97 6.15 12.43 11.72
C THR A 97 5.04 12.00 12.67
N GLN A 98 3.79 12.14 12.21
CA GLN A 98 2.62 11.70 12.94
C GLN A 98 2.38 10.19 12.72
N THR A 99 1.76 9.53 13.69
CA THR A 99 1.36 8.13 13.60
C THR A 99 -0.11 7.97 13.95
N LEU A 100 -0.82 7.15 13.19
CA LEU A 100 -2.23 6.81 13.40
C LEU A 100 -2.37 5.28 13.39
N GLN A 101 -2.57 4.69 14.56
CA GLN A 101 -2.91 3.26 14.63
C GLN A 101 -4.39 3.10 14.30
N HIS A 102 -4.68 2.53 13.14
CA HIS A 102 -6.07 2.43 12.65
C HIS A 102 -6.24 1.27 11.66
N ASP A 103 -7.44 0.67 11.67
CA ASP A 103 -7.84 -0.32 10.67
C ASP A 103 -8.38 0.41 9.43
N VAL A 104 -7.76 0.17 8.28
CA VAL A 104 -8.11 0.81 7.01
C VAL A 104 -9.51 0.44 6.50
N PHE A 105 -10.11 -0.65 7.01
CA PHE A 105 -11.49 -1.02 6.74
C PHE A 105 -12.52 -0.20 7.54
N LEU A 106 -12.07 0.66 8.45
CA LEU A 106 -12.94 1.56 9.20
C LEU A 106 -12.77 3.01 8.71
N PRO A 107 -13.84 3.83 8.74
CA PRO A 107 -13.73 5.25 8.44
C PRO A 107 -12.67 5.94 9.31
N LEU A 108 -11.82 6.77 8.70
CA LEU A 108 -10.83 7.52 9.45
C LEU A 108 -11.49 8.60 10.32
N PRO A 109 -10.83 9.00 11.43
CA PRO A 109 -11.29 10.11 12.28
C PRO A 109 -11.55 11.38 11.46
N ALA A 110 -12.62 12.12 11.80
CA ALA A 110 -13.09 13.28 11.03
C ALA A 110 -12.04 14.38 10.84
N GLU A 111 -11.11 14.51 11.80
CA GLU A 111 -9.97 15.43 11.72
C GLU A 111 -8.97 15.12 10.62
N GLN A 112 -9.08 13.95 9.98
CA GLN A 112 -8.25 13.58 8.83
C GLN A 112 -8.86 14.03 7.49
N SER A 113 -10.12 14.47 7.50
CA SER A 113 -10.86 14.87 6.29
C SER A 113 -10.20 16.04 5.56
N GLY A 114 -10.02 15.93 4.24
CA GLY A 114 -9.48 16.97 3.37
C GLY A 114 -8.04 17.41 3.67
N ARG A 115 -7.26 16.61 4.38
CA ARG A 115 -5.92 17.01 4.84
C ARG A 115 -4.81 16.74 3.86
N TYR A 116 -4.90 15.66 3.06
CA TYR A 116 -3.77 15.11 2.36
C TYR A 116 -3.75 15.48 0.87
N ASP A 117 -2.57 15.88 0.39
CA ASP A 117 -2.29 16.06 -1.03
C ASP A 117 -2.04 14.71 -1.72
N SER A 118 -1.58 13.72 -0.94
CA SER A 118 -1.34 12.36 -1.44
C SER A 118 -1.55 11.30 -0.37
N ILE A 119 -2.06 10.14 -0.79
CA ILE A 119 -2.22 8.93 0.04
C ILE A 119 -1.59 7.76 -0.70
N SER A 120 -0.65 7.04 -0.07
CA SER A 120 -0.01 5.85 -0.63
C SER A 120 -0.52 4.55 -0.01
N LEU A 121 -0.64 3.50 -0.86
CA LEU A 121 -0.94 2.11 -0.49
C LEU A 121 0.04 1.18 -1.21
N PHE A 122 1.28 1.10 -0.70
CA PHE A 122 2.30 0.25 -1.31
C PHE A 122 2.31 -1.12 -0.68
N TYR A 123 1.98 -2.14 -1.48
CA TYR A 123 1.97 -3.55 -1.07
C TYR A 123 1.03 -3.86 0.10
N LEU A 124 -0.07 -3.09 0.22
CA LEU A 124 -1.11 -3.30 1.22
C LEU A 124 -2.25 -4.18 0.68
N LEU A 125 -2.85 -3.84 -0.48
CA LEU A 125 -4.10 -4.44 -0.95
C LEU A 125 -4.03 -5.97 -1.07
N HIS A 126 -2.93 -6.53 -1.56
CA HIS A 126 -2.78 -7.98 -1.68
C HIS A 126 -2.63 -8.71 -0.34
N CYS A 127 -2.34 -7.97 0.75
CA CYS A 127 -2.31 -8.51 2.12
C CYS A 127 -3.67 -8.42 2.82
N LEU A 128 -4.61 -7.65 2.28
CA LEU A 128 -5.94 -7.52 2.86
C LEU A 128 -6.84 -8.72 2.49
N PRO A 129 -7.74 -9.12 3.38
CA PRO A 129 -8.70 -10.19 3.11
C PRO A 129 -9.77 -9.76 2.10
N GLY A 130 -10.43 -10.73 1.50
CA GLY A 130 -11.52 -10.52 0.57
C GLY A 130 -11.08 -10.30 -0.88
N THR A 131 -12.06 -10.04 -1.74
CA THR A 131 -11.89 -9.69 -3.14
C THR A 131 -11.58 -8.19 -3.30
N LEU A 132 -11.19 -7.75 -4.50
CA LEU A 132 -11.03 -6.30 -4.75
C LEU A 132 -12.33 -5.52 -4.62
N ALA A 133 -13.49 -6.15 -4.81
CA ALA A 133 -14.78 -5.53 -4.52
C ALA A 133 -14.95 -5.27 -3.01
N ASP A 134 -14.54 -6.21 -2.15
CA ASP A 134 -14.54 -6.01 -0.69
C ASP A 134 -13.49 -4.95 -0.28
N LYS A 135 -12.32 -4.96 -0.90
CA LYS A 135 -11.22 -4.00 -0.64
C LYS A 135 -11.53 -2.58 -1.16
N ALA A 136 -12.55 -2.39 -1.99
CA ALA A 136 -13.03 -1.07 -2.42
C ALA A 136 -13.45 -0.19 -1.23
N GLU A 137 -13.86 -0.79 -0.11
CA GLU A 137 -14.13 -0.08 1.16
C GLU A 137 -12.92 0.73 1.66
N VAL A 138 -11.71 0.23 1.42
CA VAL A 138 -10.46 0.96 1.73
C VAL A 138 -10.41 2.31 0.99
N PHE A 139 -10.79 2.32 -0.28
CA PHE A 139 -10.84 3.55 -1.07
C PHE A 139 -11.98 4.48 -0.60
N ALA A 140 -13.12 3.91 -0.22
CA ALA A 140 -14.24 4.67 0.36
C ALA A 140 -13.82 5.40 1.64
N ASN A 141 -13.07 4.72 2.52
CA ASN A 141 -12.62 5.24 3.81
C ASN A 141 -11.48 6.27 3.68
N LEU A 142 -10.59 6.11 2.69
CA LEU A 142 -9.44 7.01 2.47
C LEU A 142 -9.79 8.24 1.62
N LYS A 143 -10.72 8.09 0.68
CA LYS A 143 -11.14 9.17 -0.23
C LYS A 143 -11.50 10.49 0.49
N PRO A 144 -12.27 10.50 1.59
CA PRO A 144 -12.61 11.72 2.30
C PRO A 144 -11.40 12.47 2.88
N CYS A 145 -10.28 11.78 3.07
CA CYS A 145 -9.07 12.37 3.63
C CYS A 145 -8.25 13.16 2.58
N LEU A 146 -8.51 12.94 1.29
CA LEU A 146 -7.86 13.67 0.20
C LEU A 146 -8.41 15.08 0.05
N LYS A 147 -7.54 16.02 -0.30
CA LYS A 147 -7.93 17.29 -0.90
C LYS A 147 -8.54 17.06 -2.28
N ALA A 148 -9.26 18.08 -2.80
CA ALA A 148 -9.94 18.01 -4.08
C ALA A 148 -8.99 17.61 -5.24
N ASP A 149 -7.77 18.14 -5.25
CA ASP A 149 -6.74 17.84 -6.26
C ASP A 149 -5.75 16.76 -5.82
N GLY A 150 -6.03 16.08 -4.71
CA GLY A 150 -5.19 15.05 -4.14
C GLY A 150 -5.14 13.78 -4.99
N VAL A 151 -4.13 12.95 -4.73
CA VAL A 151 -3.93 11.65 -5.37
C VAL A 151 -3.89 10.53 -4.34
N LEU A 152 -4.67 9.47 -4.58
CA LEU A 152 -4.46 8.17 -3.96
C LEU A 152 -3.69 7.31 -4.95
N PHE A 153 -2.60 6.68 -4.51
CA PHE A 153 -1.75 5.88 -5.39
C PHE A 153 -1.15 4.68 -4.65
N GLY A 154 -0.69 3.70 -5.39
CA GLY A 154 -0.12 2.52 -4.76
C GLY A 154 0.36 1.46 -5.74
N ALA A 155 0.79 0.34 -5.16
CA ALA A 155 1.22 -0.83 -5.89
C ALA A 155 0.69 -2.10 -5.22
N THR A 156 0.20 -3.06 -6.01
CA THR A 156 -0.30 -4.34 -5.49
C THR A 156 0.10 -5.50 -6.40
N ILE A 157 0.42 -6.64 -5.78
CA ILE A 157 0.70 -7.87 -6.50
C ILE A 157 -0.62 -8.47 -6.99
N LEU A 158 -0.71 -8.73 -8.29
CA LEU A 158 -1.87 -9.33 -8.92
C LEU A 158 -2.00 -10.82 -8.57
N GLY A 159 -3.21 -11.35 -8.69
CA GLY A 159 -3.57 -12.71 -8.37
C GLY A 159 -3.12 -13.75 -9.39
N ASP A 160 -3.75 -14.92 -9.34
CA ASP A 160 -3.36 -16.09 -10.14
C ASP A 160 -3.48 -15.84 -11.66
N ALA A 161 -4.41 -14.99 -12.10
CA ALA A 161 -4.59 -14.61 -13.51
C ALA A 161 -3.36 -13.90 -14.13
N ALA A 162 -2.45 -13.34 -13.31
CA ALA A 162 -1.25 -12.69 -13.80
C ALA A 162 -0.17 -13.64 -14.36
N ALA A 163 -0.44 -14.96 -14.43
CA ALA A 163 0.46 -15.97 -14.98
C ALA A 163 1.89 -15.91 -14.40
N HIS A 164 2.01 -16.02 -13.09
CA HIS A 164 3.28 -15.98 -12.36
C HIS A 164 4.29 -17.04 -12.86
N ASN A 165 5.58 -16.70 -12.82
CA ASN A 165 6.65 -17.68 -13.04
C ASN A 165 6.69 -18.72 -11.91
N GLY A 166 7.54 -19.78 -12.03
CA GLY A 166 7.60 -20.86 -11.05
C GLY A 166 7.90 -20.38 -9.63
N PHE A 167 8.78 -19.39 -9.47
CA PHE A 167 9.11 -18.82 -8.17
C PHE A 167 7.95 -17.98 -7.61
N GLY A 168 7.34 -17.13 -8.44
CA GLY A 168 6.16 -16.35 -8.06
C GLY A 168 4.97 -17.24 -7.67
N ARG A 169 4.67 -18.31 -8.44
CA ARG A 169 3.63 -19.28 -8.08
C ARG A 169 3.85 -19.91 -6.72
N LYS A 170 5.10 -20.29 -6.42
CA LYS A 170 5.43 -20.88 -5.12
C LYS A 170 5.23 -19.90 -3.97
N LEU A 171 5.63 -18.64 -4.14
CA LEU A 171 5.39 -17.61 -3.15
C LEU A 171 3.89 -17.31 -2.99
N MET A 172 3.13 -17.19 -4.08
CA MET A 172 1.68 -17.01 -4.06
C MET A 172 0.98 -18.12 -3.27
N GLU A 173 1.36 -19.39 -3.55
CA GLU A 173 0.82 -20.56 -2.83
C GLU A 173 1.09 -20.47 -1.31
N VAL A 174 2.36 -20.25 -0.94
CA VAL A 174 2.79 -20.22 0.46
C VAL A 174 2.15 -19.05 1.22
N TYR A 175 2.15 -17.84 0.64
CA TYR A 175 1.65 -16.65 1.31
C TYR A 175 0.13 -16.65 1.44
N ASN A 176 -0.60 -17.10 0.41
CA ASN A 176 -2.05 -17.27 0.51
C ASN A 176 -2.43 -18.41 1.49
N LYS A 177 -1.69 -19.53 1.52
CA LYS A 177 -1.93 -20.61 2.49
C LYS A 177 -1.72 -20.15 3.94
N LYS A 178 -0.75 -19.26 4.16
CA LYS A 178 -0.46 -18.69 5.50
C LYS A 178 -1.36 -17.52 5.87
N GLY A 179 -2.26 -17.07 5.01
CA GLY A 179 -3.10 -15.90 5.21
C GLY A 179 -2.34 -14.57 5.19
N ILE A 180 -1.09 -14.56 4.67
CA ILE A 180 -0.31 -13.34 4.48
C ILE A 180 -0.83 -12.57 3.26
N PHE A 181 -1.24 -13.28 2.21
CA PHE A 181 -1.91 -12.73 1.03
C PHE A 181 -3.37 -13.17 0.98
N GLY A 182 -4.22 -12.28 0.44
CA GLY A 182 -5.62 -12.53 0.13
C GLY A 182 -5.96 -12.07 -1.29
N ASN A 183 -5.09 -12.39 -2.28
CA ASN A 183 -5.12 -11.75 -3.60
C ASN A 183 -5.31 -12.72 -4.77
N ARG A 184 -5.67 -13.98 -4.56
CA ARG A 184 -5.77 -14.96 -5.66
C ARG A 184 -6.67 -14.52 -6.81
N SER A 185 -7.76 -13.82 -6.49
CA SER A 185 -8.74 -13.28 -7.45
C SER A 185 -8.44 -11.86 -7.90
N ASP A 186 -7.38 -11.21 -7.41
CA ASP A 186 -7.10 -9.81 -7.71
C ASP A 186 -6.61 -9.66 -9.16
N THR A 187 -7.41 -9.00 -10.01
CA THR A 187 -7.11 -8.71 -11.41
C THR A 187 -7.02 -7.21 -11.65
N VAL A 188 -6.49 -6.82 -12.80
CA VAL A 188 -6.42 -5.41 -13.23
C VAL A 188 -7.80 -4.83 -13.41
N GLU A 189 -8.71 -5.61 -13.98
CA GLU A 189 -10.11 -5.22 -14.25
C GLU A 189 -10.84 -4.95 -12.93
N ALA A 190 -10.75 -5.88 -11.97
CA ALA A 190 -11.37 -5.70 -10.65
C ALA A 190 -10.77 -4.52 -9.87
N LEU A 191 -9.45 -4.27 -10.00
CA LEU A 191 -8.81 -3.10 -9.40
C LEU A 191 -9.32 -1.80 -10.05
N ARG A 192 -9.48 -1.80 -11.36
CA ARG A 192 -10.04 -0.65 -12.09
C ARG A 192 -11.47 -0.36 -11.66
N GLU A 193 -12.32 -1.38 -11.60
CA GLU A 193 -13.70 -1.25 -11.13
C GLU A 193 -13.75 -0.68 -9.71
N ALA A 194 -12.97 -1.23 -8.79
CA ALA A 194 -12.88 -0.75 -7.41
C ALA A 194 -12.46 0.73 -7.31
N LEU A 195 -11.48 1.15 -8.11
CA LEU A 195 -11.01 2.55 -8.12
C LEU A 195 -12.00 3.50 -8.78
N THR A 196 -12.65 3.11 -9.90
CA THR A 196 -13.58 3.98 -10.64
C THR A 196 -14.87 4.26 -9.87
N MET A 197 -15.23 3.44 -8.89
CA MET A 197 -16.32 3.77 -7.95
C MET A 197 -16.02 5.00 -7.09
N HIS A 198 -14.74 5.36 -6.91
CA HIS A 198 -14.32 6.40 -5.97
C HIS A 198 -13.58 7.56 -6.62
N PHE A 199 -13.03 7.40 -7.83
CA PHE A 199 -12.21 8.38 -8.52
C PHE A 199 -12.62 8.51 -9.98
N ALA A 200 -12.76 9.75 -10.46
CA ALA A 200 -13.11 10.02 -11.86
C ALA A 200 -11.93 9.85 -12.82
N ASP A 201 -10.70 9.97 -12.32
CA ASP A 201 -9.47 9.85 -13.10
C ASP A 201 -8.63 8.71 -12.52
N VAL A 202 -8.62 7.56 -13.19
CA VAL A 202 -7.95 6.33 -12.75
C VAL A 202 -6.91 5.90 -13.77
N HIS A 203 -5.67 5.76 -13.31
CA HIS A 203 -4.57 5.21 -14.10
C HIS A 203 -4.06 3.92 -13.47
N ILE A 204 -3.84 2.89 -14.30
CA ILE A 204 -3.24 1.61 -13.89
C ILE A 204 -2.22 1.19 -14.94
N GLU A 205 -0.99 0.95 -14.48
CA GLU A 205 0.12 0.40 -15.26
C GLU A 205 0.53 -0.95 -14.65
N VAL A 206 0.74 -1.97 -15.47
CA VAL A 206 1.21 -3.27 -15.01
C VAL A 206 2.67 -3.46 -15.37
N VAL A 207 3.51 -3.66 -14.35
CA VAL A 207 4.91 -4.01 -14.53
C VAL A 207 5.17 -5.38 -13.89
N GLY A 208 5.54 -6.34 -14.71
CA GLY A 208 5.66 -7.74 -14.28
C GLY A 208 4.34 -8.30 -13.76
N LYS A 209 4.27 -8.52 -12.45
CA LYS A 209 3.08 -9.07 -11.77
C LYS A 209 2.48 -8.07 -10.78
N VAL A 210 2.84 -6.81 -10.90
CA VAL A 210 2.42 -5.73 -10.01
C VAL A 210 1.63 -4.70 -10.80
N ALA A 211 0.46 -4.32 -10.29
CA ALA A 211 -0.29 -3.18 -10.76
C ALA A 211 0.12 -1.95 -9.95
N LEU A 212 0.65 -0.93 -10.65
CA LEU A 212 0.83 0.41 -10.14
C LEU A 212 -0.43 1.20 -10.48
N PHE A 213 -1.03 1.85 -9.50
CA PHE A 213 -2.30 2.53 -9.70
C PHE A 213 -2.33 3.93 -9.08
N SER A 214 -3.13 4.80 -9.66
CA SER A 214 -3.50 6.09 -9.06
C SER A 214 -4.95 6.43 -9.34
N GLY A 215 -5.57 7.11 -8.37
CA GLY A 215 -6.91 7.68 -8.45
C GLY A 215 -6.88 9.16 -8.09
N ARG A 216 -7.49 10.01 -8.92
CA ARG A 216 -7.61 11.45 -8.73
C ARG A 216 -9.06 11.87 -8.91
N LYS A 217 -9.38 13.11 -8.53
CA LYS A 217 -10.74 13.67 -8.62
C LYS A 217 -11.74 12.78 -7.87
N PRO A 218 -11.71 12.76 -6.53
CA PRO A 218 -12.64 11.96 -5.74
C PRO A 218 -14.09 12.26 -6.15
N VAL A 219 -14.85 11.22 -6.49
CA VAL A 219 -16.28 11.37 -6.78
C VAL A 219 -17.07 11.52 -5.47
N ARG A 220 -18.16 12.28 -5.49
CA ARG A 220 -19.01 12.52 -4.31
C ARG A 220 -19.78 11.28 -3.90
#